data_1ec1a2e32ba2298f8985b1ca8d1e6985
#
_entry.id   1ec1a2e32ba2298f8985b1ca8d1e6985
#
_cell.length_a   1.000
_cell.length_b   1.000
_cell.length_c   1.000
_cell.angle_alpha   90.00
_cell.angle_beta   90.00
_cell.angle_gamma   90.00
#
_symmetry.space_group_name_H-M   'P 1'
#
loop_
_entity.id
_entity.type
_entity.pdbx_description
1 polymer ?
#
loop_
_entity_poly.entity_id
_entity_poly.type
_entity_poly.pdbx_seq_one_letter_code
_entity_poly.pdbx_strand_id
1 'polypeptide(L)'
;MSDEPAERACWCGHPGLEAYSDDYRVCRACGTLVSRAAPVADLYSREYWTQRQTEHHGLPDIRERARLDLPERCTRWLRHLLGLRLPPARILEVGCAHGAYVALLRWAGFDAVGTELSPWVARFAEETFGVRVLAGQIEDQDFKEESFDVIVLNDVIEHLPDPLRTLGHCSRLLARGGFFVVQTPEYVEHLSYADLRRSNDLFLKHMDRNNEEHLYLFSRRSAGIFFSRLGFPSLEFASPVYSYDMFFSASREPLKPADGPSAVAAVSRSPKGRLVQALLDKAFESEDRAWAIKRLEASVRTPS
;
A
#
# COMPACT_ATOMS: atom_id res chain seq x y z
N MET A 1 39.98 6.88 -7.51
CA MET A 1 39.24 6.22 -6.44
C MET A 1 37.80 6.27 -6.88
N SER A 2 37.22 5.15 -7.27
CA SER A 2 35.83 5.03 -7.68
C SER A 2 34.96 5.25 -6.41
N ASP A 3 34.22 6.35 -6.37
CA ASP A 3 33.16 6.54 -5.42
C ASP A 3 32.07 5.48 -5.72
N GLU A 4 32.23 4.27 -5.22
CA GLU A 4 31.11 3.36 -5.14
C GLU A 4 30.13 3.98 -4.14
N PRO A 5 28.85 4.15 -4.53
CA PRO A 5 27.86 4.69 -3.61
C PRO A 5 27.79 3.79 -2.37
N ALA A 6 27.78 4.40 -1.19
CA ALA A 6 27.73 3.70 0.08
C ALA A 6 26.57 2.70 0.05
N GLU A 7 26.90 1.41 0.29
CA GLU A 7 25.89 0.35 0.29
C GLU A 7 24.77 0.64 1.29
N ARG A 8 23.51 0.52 0.84
CA ARG A 8 22.35 0.71 1.68
C ARG A 8 22.35 -0.27 2.84
N ALA A 9 22.24 0.23 4.07
CA ALA A 9 22.03 -0.57 5.26
C ALA A 9 20.57 -1.06 5.34
N CYS A 10 20.35 -2.20 6.01
CA CYS A 10 19.00 -2.62 6.33
C CYS A 10 18.37 -1.66 7.36
N TRP A 11 17.09 -1.37 7.22
CA TRP A 11 16.31 -0.56 8.17
C TRP A 11 16.40 -1.07 9.61
N CYS A 12 16.62 -2.37 9.81
CA CYS A 12 16.75 -2.95 11.16
C CYS A 12 18.10 -2.65 11.85
N GLY A 13 19.07 -2.11 11.12
CA GLY A 13 20.42 -1.78 11.60
C GLY A 13 21.38 -2.97 11.65
N HIS A 14 20.97 -4.18 11.26
CA HIS A 14 21.85 -5.34 11.23
C HIS A 14 22.80 -5.28 10.02
N PRO A 15 24.12 -5.49 10.21
CA PRO A 15 25.11 -5.36 9.12
C PRO A 15 25.16 -6.56 8.18
N GLY A 16 24.60 -7.71 8.57
CA GLY A 16 24.69 -8.97 7.82
C GLY A 16 23.69 -9.00 6.65
N LEU A 17 24.15 -8.56 5.48
CA LEU A 17 23.42 -8.64 4.21
C LEU A 17 24.09 -9.69 3.31
N GLU A 18 23.29 -10.68 2.84
CA GLU A 18 23.73 -11.72 1.91
C GLU A 18 23.21 -11.46 0.51
N ALA A 19 23.94 -11.90 -0.49
CA ALA A 19 23.50 -11.81 -1.87
C ALA A 19 22.21 -12.61 -2.09
N TYR A 20 21.22 -11.97 -2.73
CA TYR A 20 19.99 -12.62 -3.16
C TYR A 20 19.85 -12.59 -4.69
N SER A 21 20.11 -11.45 -5.29
CA SER A 21 20.22 -11.24 -6.74
C SER A 21 21.32 -10.22 -7.02
N ASP A 22 21.49 -9.84 -8.29
CA ASP A 22 22.43 -8.79 -8.67
C ASP A 22 22.05 -7.44 -8.05
N ASP A 23 20.75 -7.18 -7.86
CA ASP A 23 20.21 -5.90 -7.45
C ASP A 23 19.76 -5.88 -5.97
N TYR A 24 19.61 -7.04 -5.32
CA TYR A 24 19.10 -7.14 -3.95
C TYR A 24 19.97 -8.04 -3.07
N ARG A 25 20.01 -7.68 -1.77
CA ARG A 25 20.58 -8.49 -0.71
C ARG A 25 19.53 -8.79 0.35
N VAL A 26 19.57 -9.96 0.97
CA VAL A 26 18.67 -10.32 2.07
C VAL A 26 19.32 -10.05 3.41
N CYS A 27 18.59 -9.41 4.32
CA CYS A 27 19.03 -9.23 5.71
C CYS A 27 18.79 -10.50 6.52
N ARG A 28 19.84 -11.10 7.07
CA ARG A 28 19.74 -12.31 7.89
C ARG A 28 18.90 -12.15 9.16
N ALA A 29 18.91 -10.94 9.75
CA ALA A 29 18.23 -10.70 11.01
C ALA A 29 16.70 -10.56 10.82
N CYS A 30 16.25 -9.74 9.86
CA CYS A 30 14.83 -9.46 9.71
C CYS A 30 14.17 -10.11 8.47
N GLY A 31 14.94 -10.59 7.48
CA GLY A 31 14.39 -11.19 6.27
C GLY A 31 13.98 -10.20 5.18
N THR A 32 14.31 -8.90 5.32
CA THR A 32 14.01 -7.90 4.30
C THR A 32 14.99 -8.02 3.14
N LEU A 33 14.51 -7.91 1.89
CA LEU A 33 15.38 -7.65 0.75
C LEU A 33 15.72 -6.16 0.70
N VAL A 34 17.01 -5.86 0.57
CA VAL A 34 17.56 -4.50 0.55
C VAL A 34 18.13 -4.22 -0.83
N SER A 35 17.62 -3.19 -1.51
CA SER A 35 18.09 -2.79 -2.82
C SER A 35 19.51 -2.23 -2.78
N ARG A 36 20.29 -2.54 -3.82
CA ARG A 36 21.63 -1.98 -4.08
C ARG A 36 21.56 -0.67 -4.86
N ALA A 37 20.39 -0.34 -5.42
CA ALA A 37 20.21 0.89 -6.18
C ALA A 37 20.35 2.13 -5.27
N ALA A 38 20.93 3.20 -5.79
CA ALA A 38 20.91 4.49 -5.12
C ALA A 38 19.50 5.09 -5.19
N PRO A 39 19.06 5.88 -4.18
CA PRO A 39 17.81 6.61 -4.29
C PRO A 39 17.87 7.57 -5.48
N VAL A 40 16.81 7.58 -6.29
CA VAL A 40 16.71 8.49 -7.44
C VAL A 40 16.11 9.80 -6.96
N ALA A 41 16.83 10.90 -7.17
CA ALA A 41 16.29 12.24 -6.93
C ALA A 41 15.17 12.53 -7.95
N ASP A 42 14.12 13.22 -7.53
CA ASP A 42 12.97 13.63 -8.38
C ASP A 42 12.24 12.48 -9.08
N LEU A 43 12.27 11.28 -8.48
CA LEU A 43 11.64 10.08 -9.04
C LEU A 43 10.16 10.33 -9.39
N TYR A 44 9.40 11.02 -8.54
CA TYR A 44 7.96 11.26 -8.70
C TYR A 44 7.62 12.55 -9.44
N SER A 45 8.43 12.88 -10.46
CA SER A 45 8.16 14.03 -11.35
C SER A 45 6.87 13.85 -12.15
N ARG A 46 6.38 14.91 -12.80
CA ARG A 46 5.24 14.83 -13.73
C ARG A 46 5.47 13.79 -14.82
N GLU A 47 6.69 13.74 -15.36
CA GLU A 47 7.08 12.82 -16.43
C GLU A 47 6.97 11.35 -15.99
N TYR A 48 7.35 11.04 -14.74
CA TYR A 48 7.13 9.73 -14.15
C TYR A 48 5.66 9.29 -14.25
N TRP A 49 4.73 10.14 -13.85
CA TRP A 49 3.31 9.82 -13.80
C TRP A 49 2.59 9.83 -15.15
N THR A 50 3.14 10.51 -16.16
CA THR A 50 2.49 10.65 -17.48
C THR A 50 3.13 9.82 -18.58
N GLN A 51 4.39 9.37 -18.42
CA GLN A 51 5.17 8.68 -19.44
C GLN A 51 5.89 7.44 -18.90
N ARG A 52 6.78 7.61 -17.90
CA ARG A 52 7.63 6.51 -17.44
C ARG A 52 6.87 5.31 -16.92
N GLN A 53 5.79 5.49 -16.18
CA GLN A 53 4.94 4.39 -15.71
C GLN A 53 4.35 3.57 -16.87
N THR A 54 3.95 4.23 -17.95
CA THR A 54 3.42 3.54 -19.13
C THR A 54 4.53 2.84 -19.91
N GLU A 55 5.65 3.51 -20.16
CA GLU A 55 6.75 3.00 -20.98
C GLU A 55 7.54 1.88 -20.30
N HIS A 56 7.80 2.00 -19.00
CA HIS A 56 8.64 1.04 -18.25
C HIS A 56 7.85 -0.02 -17.50
N HIS A 57 6.66 0.30 -16.99
CA HIS A 57 5.86 -0.63 -16.18
C HIS A 57 4.60 -1.13 -16.88
N GLY A 58 4.28 -0.61 -18.08
CA GLY A 58 3.06 -0.97 -18.81
C GLY A 58 1.77 -0.59 -18.07
N LEU A 59 1.86 0.36 -17.12
CA LEU A 59 0.71 0.87 -16.37
C LEU A 59 0.01 1.97 -17.16
N PRO A 60 -1.31 2.12 -17.02
CA PRO A 60 -2.02 3.27 -17.57
C PRO A 60 -1.49 4.60 -17.01
N ASP A 61 -1.68 5.71 -17.75
CA ASP A 61 -1.34 7.03 -17.24
C ASP A 61 -2.18 7.38 -16.00
N ILE A 62 -1.76 8.41 -15.27
CA ILE A 62 -2.41 8.79 -14.00
C ILE A 62 -3.91 9.08 -14.16
N ARG A 63 -4.37 9.59 -15.31
CA ARG A 63 -5.79 9.91 -15.57
C ARG A 63 -6.62 8.64 -15.70
N GLU A 64 -6.09 7.69 -16.43
CA GLU A 64 -6.73 6.39 -16.60
C GLU A 64 -6.69 5.58 -15.31
N ARG A 65 -5.58 5.60 -14.59
CA ARG A 65 -5.47 4.98 -13.26
C ARG A 65 -6.48 5.56 -12.28
N ALA A 66 -6.65 6.88 -12.22
CA ALA A 66 -7.64 7.52 -11.37
C ALA A 66 -9.08 6.99 -11.60
N ARG A 67 -9.38 6.57 -12.83
CA ARG A 67 -10.66 5.96 -13.19
C ARG A 67 -10.72 4.47 -12.88
N LEU A 68 -9.67 3.72 -13.21
CA LEU A 68 -9.65 2.25 -13.10
C LEU A 68 -9.48 1.78 -11.64
N ASP A 69 -8.66 2.47 -10.86
CA ASP A 69 -8.38 2.08 -9.48
C ASP A 69 -9.61 2.19 -8.55
N LEU A 70 -10.58 3.06 -8.88
CA LEU A 70 -11.79 3.23 -8.05
C LEU A 70 -12.59 1.93 -7.88
N PRO A 71 -13.05 1.24 -8.94
CA PRO A 71 -13.81 0.00 -8.82
C PRO A 71 -12.97 -1.22 -8.45
N GLU A 72 -11.66 -1.17 -8.62
CA GLU A 72 -10.76 -2.30 -8.36
C GLU A 72 -10.11 -2.20 -6.97
N ARG A 73 -9.01 -1.47 -6.89
CA ARG A 73 -8.16 -1.39 -5.67
C ARG A 73 -8.88 -0.66 -4.53
N CYS A 74 -9.45 0.52 -4.83
CA CYS A 74 -10.01 1.38 -3.80
C CYS A 74 -11.23 0.76 -3.10
N THR A 75 -12.07 0.01 -3.83
CA THR A 75 -13.21 -0.69 -3.23
C THR A 75 -12.77 -1.82 -2.29
N ARG A 76 -11.71 -2.55 -2.62
CA ARG A 76 -11.15 -3.60 -1.76
C ARG A 76 -10.55 -3.03 -0.49
N TRP A 77 -9.77 -1.95 -0.61
CA TRP A 77 -9.20 -1.25 0.55
C TRP A 77 -10.30 -0.68 1.45
N LEU A 78 -11.33 -0.05 0.86
CA LEU A 78 -12.45 0.48 1.63
C LEU A 78 -13.23 -0.62 2.34
N ARG A 79 -13.49 -1.75 1.68
CA ARG A 79 -14.19 -2.89 2.30
C ARG A 79 -13.43 -3.43 3.50
N HIS A 80 -12.11 -3.60 3.37
CA HIS A 80 -11.27 -4.02 4.50
C HIS A 80 -11.34 -3.01 5.65
N LEU A 81 -11.18 -1.72 5.34
CA LEU A 81 -11.26 -0.66 6.34
C LEU A 81 -12.61 -0.63 7.07
N LEU A 82 -13.73 -0.75 6.33
CA LEU A 82 -15.08 -0.79 6.89
C LEU A 82 -15.30 -1.99 7.82
N GLY A 83 -14.60 -3.09 7.61
CA GLY A 83 -14.58 -4.24 8.51
C GLY A 83 -13.86 -3.98 9.84
N LEU A 84 -13.12 -2.88 9.98
CA LEU A 84 -12.33 -2.55 11.17
C LEU A 84 -12.72 -1.20 11.80
N ARG A 85 -13.13 -0.23 10.98
CA ARG A 85 -13.46 1.13 11.41
C ARG A 85 -14.62 1.69 10.60
N LEU A 86 -15.63 2.18 11.27
CA LEU A 86 -16.78 2.81 10.63
C LEU A 86 -16.61 4.34 10.55
N PRO A 87 -17.23 5.01 9.54
CA PRO A 87 -17.34 6.46 9.54
C PRO A 87 -18.32 6.97 10.63
N PRO A 88 -18.12 8.19 11.17
CA PRO A 88 -16.99 9.05 10.84
C PRO A 88 -15.72 8.64 11.60
N ALA A 89 -14.58 8.66 10.89
CA ALA A 89 -13.26 8.51 11.48
C ALA A 89 -12.27 9.35 10.66
N ARG A 90 -11.17 9.76 11.28
CA ARG A 90 -10.16 10.60 10.66
C ARG A 90 -9.10 9.71 10.02
N ILE A 91 -8.93 9.84 8.71
CA ILE A 91 -8.05 8.98 7.91
C ILE A 91 -6.97 9.84 7.24
N LEU A 92 -5.72 9.41 7.33
CA LEU A 92 -4.62 9.93 6.54
C LEU A 92 -4.17 8.85 5.55
N GLU A 93 -4.13 9.17 4.25
CA GLU A 93 -3.45 8.36 3.26
C GLU A 93 -2.11 9.01 2.91
N VAL A 94 -1.01 8.31 3.23
CA VAL A 94 0.35 8.74 2.90
C VAL A 94 0.69 8.20 1.51
N GLY A 95 1.17 9.06 0.60
CA GLY A 95 1.43 8.67 -0.79
C GLY A 95 0.14 8.40 -1.57
N CYS A 96 -0.85 9.30 -1.47
CA CYS A 96 -2.19 9.06 -2.01
C CYS A 96 -2.30 9.13 -3.54
N ALA A 97 -1.20 9.39 -4.25
CA ALA A 97 -1.13 9.49 -5.70
C ALA A 97 -2.27 10.35 -6.27
N HIS A 98 -3.04 9.80 -7.23
CA HIS A 98 -4.17 10.51 -7.87
C HIS A 98 -5.36 10.84 -6.95
N GLY A 99 -5.35 10.43 -5.68
CA GLY A 99 -6.36 10.80 -4.68
C GLY A 99 -7.70 10.08 -4.77
N ALA A 100 -7.84 9.05 -5.62
CA ALA A 100 -9.11 8.34 -5.79
C ALA A 100 -9.57 7.65 -4.49
N TYR A 101 -8.64 7.08 -3.73
CA TYR A 101 -9.00 6.44 -2.47
C TYR A 101 -9.39 7.46 -1.39
N VAL A 102 -8.68 8.59 -1.28
CA VAL A 102 -9.10 9.71 -0.42
C VAL A 102 -10.53 10.15 -0.76
N ALA A 103 -10.84 10.27 -2.07
CA ALA A 103 -12.17 10.64 -2.52
C ALA A 103 -13.23 9.61 -2.10
N LEU A 104 -12.94 8.32 -2.31
CA LEU A 104 -13.85 7.23 -1.96
C LEU A 104 -14.11 7.19 -0.45
N LEU A 105 -13.06 7.37 0.37
CA LEU A 105 -13.17 7.48 1.83
C LEU A 105 -14.10 8.64 2.24
N ARG A 106 -13.90 9.83 1.67
CA ARG A 106 -14.74 10.99 1.95
C ARG A 106 -16.19 10.77 1.53
N TRP A 107 -16.43 10.15 0.38
CA TRP A 107 -17.77 9.81 -0.08
C TRP A 107 -18.44 8.76 0.79
N ALA A 108 -17.67 7.83 1.37
CA ALA A 108 -18.15 6.86 2.35
C ALA A 108 -18.47 7.47 3.73
N GLY A 109 -18.08 8.73 3.98
CA GLY A 109 -18.38 9.46 5.21
C GLY A 109 -17.22 9.58 6.19
N PHE A 110 -15.99 9.20 5.81
CA PHE A 110 -14.79 9.44 6.61
C PHE A 110 -14.30 10.89 6.45
N ASP A 111 -13.60 11.39 7.46
CA ASP A 111 -12.81 12.62 7.35
C ASP A 111 -11.40 12.25 6.89
N ALA A 112 -11.21 12.23 5.56
CA ALA A 112 -9.98 11.78 4.94
C ALA A 112 -9.19 12.92 4.30
N VAL A 113 -7.86 12.85 4.42
CA VAL A 113 -6.87 13.74 3.79
C VAL A 113 -5.74 12.87 3.23
N GLY A 114 -5.13 13.31 2.13
CA GLY A 114 -3.95 12.67 1.54
C GLY A 114 -2.68 13.50 1.70
N THR A 115 -1.51 12.85 1.66
CA THR A 115 -0.23 13.49 1.37
C THR A 115 0.39 12.87 0.13
N GLU A 116 1.09 13.67 -0.67
CA GLU A 116 1.72 13.22 -1.91
C GLU A 116 3.01 14.00 -2.14
N LEU A 117 4.11 13.31 -2.47
CA LEU A 117 5.41 13.96 -2.67
C LEU A 117 5.42 14.91 -3.86
N SER A 118 4.75 14.53 -4.95
CA SER A 118 4.68 15.34 -6.16
C SER A 118 3.66 16.47 -6.05
N PRO A 119 4.07 17.74 -6.06
CA PRO A 119 3.11 18.87 -6.03
C PRO A 119 2.17 18.87 -7.25
N TRP A 120 2.64 18.33 -8.38
CA TRP A 120 1.82 18.22 -9.58
C TRP A 120 0.71 17.16 -9.39
N VAL A 121 1.04 16.00 -8.81
CA VAL A 121 0.08 14.93 -8.54
C VAL A 121 -0.92 15.33 -7.46
N ALA A 122 -0.45 16.00 -6.39
CA ALA A 122 -1.34 16.54 -5.35
C ALA A 122 -2.39 17.49 -5.96
N ARG A 123 -1.96 18.42 -6.83
CA ARG A 123 -2.88 19.31 -7.56
C ARG A 123 -3.82 18.53 -8.49
N PHE A 124 -3.31 17.54 -9.21
CA PHE A 124 -4.14 16.68 -10.07
C PHE A 124 -5.25 15.99 -9.27
N ALA A 125 -4.95 15.47 -8.08
CA ALA A 125 -5.93 14.84 -7.19
C ALA A 125 -7.01 15.83 -6.72
N GLU A 126 -6.60 17.05 -6.34
CA GLU A 126 -7.53 18.12 -5.96
C GLU A 126 -8.45 18.53 -7.12
N GLU A 127 -7.90 18.74 -8.30
CA GLU A 127 -8.66 19.12 -9.51
C GLU A 127 -9.60 18.01 -9.97
N THR A 128 -9.17 16.74 -9.87
CA THR A 128 -9.94 15.59 -10.38
C THR A 128 -11.07 15.18 -9.43
N PHE A 129 -10.82 15.17 -8.13
CA PHE A 129 -11.73 14.61 -7.14
C PHE A 129 -12.28 15.62 -6.14
N GLY A 130 -11.78 16.85 -6.10
CA GLY A 130 -12.15 17.87 -5.12
C GLY A 130 -11.77 17.46 -3.68
N VAL A 131 -10.68 16.72 -3.51
CA VAL A 131 -10.17 16.27 -2.22
C VAL A 131 -9.01 17.11 -1.75
N ARG A 132 -8.78 17.16 -0.44
CA ARG A 132 -7.62 17.83 0.13
C ARG A 132 -6.41 16.89 0.07
N VAL A 133 -5.35 17.31 -0.61
CA VAL A 133 -4.05 16.63 -0.66
C VAL A 133 -2.95 17.62 -0.33
N LEU A 134 -2.08 17.28 0.61
CA LEU A 134 -0.95 18.11 1.00
C LEU A 134 0.30 17.66 0.25
N ALA A 135 0.95 18.56 -0.46
CA ALA A 135 2.17 18.26 -1.19
C ALA A 135 3.39 18.25 -0.27
N GLY A 136 4.32 17.32 -0.49
CA GLY A 136 5.58 17.19 0.25
C GLY A 136 5.61 15.98 1.19
N GLN A 137 6.72 15.84 1.92
CA GLN A 137 6.92 14.76 2.87
C GLN A 137 5.92 14.85 4.03
N ILE A 138 5.54 13.69 4.58
CA ILE A 138 4.63 13.65 5.72
C ILE A 138 5.24 14.31 6.96
N GLU A 139 6.55 14.24 7.12
CA GLU A 139 7.29 14.83 8.21
C GLU A 139 7.23 16.37 8.22
N ASP A 140 7.01 16.99 7.05
CA ASP A 140 6.94 18.44 6.88
C ASP A 140 5.52 19.01 7.04
N GLN A 141 4.52 18.11 7.24
CA GLN A 141 3.13 18.53 7.39
C GLN A 141 2.81 18.87 8.85
N ASP A 142 2.12 20.00 9.05
CA ASP A 142 1.70 20.48 10.39
C ASP A 142 0.44 19.74 10.88
N PHE A 143 0.56 18.42 11.09
CA PHE A 143 -0.47 17.63 11.74
C PHE A 143 -0.23 17.54 13.25
N LYS A 144 -1.31 17.66 14.01
CA LYS A 144 -1.25 17.46 15.46
C LYS A 144 -1.07 15.98 15.78
N GLU A 145 -0.33 15.68 16.84
CA GLU A 145 -0.27 14.33 17.40
C GLU A 145 -1.68 13.81 17.72
N GLU A 146 -1.87 12.50 17.63
CA GLU A 146 -3.14 11.80 17.90
C GLU A 146 -4.33 12.31 17.07
N SER A 147 -4.08 12.88 15.88
CA SER A 147 -5.13 13.46 15.03
C SER A 147 -5.80 12.47 14.06
N PHE A 148 -5.28 11.25 13.89
CA PHE A 148 -5.83 10.27 12.97
C PHE A 148 -6.21 8.96 13.66
N ASP A 149 -7.35 8.39 13.26
CA ASP A 149 -7.82 7.09 13.72
C ASP A 149 -7.23 5.95 12.89
N VAL A 150 -6.91 6.22 11.61
CA VAL A 150 -6.24 5.26 10.71
C VAL A 150 -5.26 6.02 9.83
N ILE A 151 -4.08 5.42 9.63
CA ILE A 151 -3.11 5.87 8.62
C ILE A 151 -2.93 4.75 7.61
N VAL A 152 -3.10 5.09 6.33
CA VAL A 152 -3.03 4.16 5.21
C VAL A 152 -1.75 4.39 4.42
N LEU A 153 -1.04 3.30 4.09
CA LEU A 153 0.15 3.29 3.24
C LEU A 153 -0.01 2.16 2.20
N ASN A 154 -0.49 2.51 1.03
CA ASN A 154 -0.64 1.56 -0.08
C ASN A 154 0.49 1.77 -1.09
N ASP A 155 1.38 0.79 -1.23
CA ASP A 155 2.57 0.84 -2.09
C ASP A 155 3.47 2.05 -1.73
N VAL A 156 3.89 2.16 -0.46
CA VAL A 156 4.67 3.29 0.08
C VAL A 156 5.88 2.84 0.89
N ILE A 157 5.73 1.86 1.81
CA ILE A 157 6.80 1.55 2.78
C ILE A 157 8.07 1.02 2.12
N GLU A 158 7.95 0.36 0.97
CA GLU A 158 9.04 -0.15 0.15
C GLU A 158 9.89 0.94 -0.50
N HIS A 159 9.33 2.14 -0.66
CA HIS A 159 9.97 3.29 -1.29
C HIS A 159 10.67 4.23 -0.30
N LEU A 160 10.41 4.07 0.99
CA LEU A 160 10.91 5.01 2.01
C LEU A 160 12.42 4.83 2.25
N PRO A 161 13.23 5.89 2.12
CA PRO A 161 14.66 5.82 2.40
C PRO A 161 14.96 5.48 3.88
N ASP A 162 14.16 5.98 4.79
CA ASP A 162 14.19 5.66 6.22
C ASP A 162 12.77 5.34 6.72
N PRO A 163 12.31 4.08 6.52
CA PRO A 163 10.95 3.71 6.88
C PRO A 163 10.68 3.77 8.39
N LEU A 164 11.69 3.55 9.25
CA LEU A 164 11.51 3.69 10.70
C LEU A 164 11.26 5.13 11.13
N ARG A 165 11.97 6.09 10.55
CA ARG A 165 11.77 7.51 10.82
C ARG A 165 10.38 7.95 10.38
N THR A 166 10.00 7.65 9.15
CA THR A 166 8.70 8.07 8.58
C THR A 166 7.53 7.43 9.33
N LEU A 167 7.55 6.10 9.55
CA LEU A 167 6.46 5.47 10.28
C LEU A 167 6.50 5.76 11.78
N GLY A 168 7.66 6.05 12.35
CA GLY A 168 7.78 6.58 13.70
C GLY A 168 7.13 7.96 13.84
N HIS A 169 7.24 8.84 12.81
CA HIS A 169 6.48 10.07 12.75
C HIS A 169 4.97 9.79 12.64
N CYS A 170 4.54 8.96 11.69
CA CYS A 170 3.14 8.56 11.52
C CYS A 170 2.54 7.96 12.80
N SER A 171 3.31 7.19 13.55
CA SER A 171 2.83 6.55 14.80
C SER A 171 2.43 7.55 15.88
N ARG A 172 3.05 8.74 15.92
CA ARG A 172 2.66 9.83 16.82
C ARG A 172 1.39 10.54 16.37
N LEU A 173 1.11 10.53 15.06
CA LEU A 173 -0.12 11.10 14.51
C LEU A 173 -1.34 10.20 14.77
N LEU A 174 -1.16 8.91 15.06
CA LEU A 174 -2.23 7.99 15.38
C LEU A 174 -2.78 8.22 16.78
N ALA A 175 -4.09 8.44 16.85
CA ALA A 175 -4.84 8.52 18.10
C ALA A 175 -4.74 7.21 18.91
N ARG A 176 -5.13 7.28 20.19
CA ARG A 176 -5.25 6.08 21.02
C ARG A 176 -6.24 5.09 20.39
N GLY A 177 -5.82 3.85 20.19
CA GLY A 177 -6.61 2.82 19.48
C GLY A 177 -6.64 3.00 17.96
N GLY A 178 -5.82 3.90 17.41
CA GLY A 178 -5.58 4.02 15.98
C GLY A 178 -4.65 2.92 15.46
N PHE A 179 -4.67 2.69 14.14
CA PHE A 179 -3.93 1.62 13.50
C PHE A 179 -3.48 2.00 12.08
N PHE A 180 -2.53 1.25 11.58
CA PHE A 180 -2.08 1.33 10.19
C PHE A 180 -2.84 0.34 9.32
N VAL A 181 -3.08 0.72 8.06
CA VAL A 181 -3.45 -0.19 6.95
C VAL A 181 -2.36 -0.10 5.91
N VAL A 182 -1.80 -1.24 5.52
CA VAL A 182 -0.61 -1.29 4.67
C VAL A 182 -0.78 -2.30 3.56
N GLN A 183 -0.44 -1.90 2.34
CA GLN A 183 -0.19 -2.79 1.20
C GLN A 183 1.24 -2.57 0.71
N THR A 184 1.94 -3.64 0.38
CA THR A 184 3.31 -3.60 -0.19
C THR A 184 3.61 -4.95 -0.85
N PRO A 185 4.53 -5.02 -1.83
CA PRO A 185 4.96 -6.30 -2.40
C PRO A 185 5.47 -7.27 -1.32
N GLU A 186 5.04 -8.54 -1.39
CA GLU A 186 5.41 -9.57 -0.43
C GLU A 186 6.62 -10.37 -0.91
N TYR A 187 7.76 -10.22 -0.25
CA TYR A 187 8.87 -11.13 -0.40
C TYR A 187 8.61 -12.44 0.34
N VAL A 188 8.59 -13.54 -0.37
CA VAL A 188 8.37 -14.88 0.20
C VAL A 188 9.73 -15.51 0.55
N GLU A 189 10.11 -15.52 1.82
CA GLU A 189 11.46 -15.86 2.31
C GLU A 189 12.00 -17.25 1.90
N HIS A 190 11.13 -18.23 1.70
CA HIS A 190 11.56 -19.58 1.31
C HIS A 190 11.83 -19.74 -0.19
N LEU A 191 11.51 -18.74 -1.02
CA LEU A 191 11.78 -18.76 -2.45
C LEU A 191 13.13 -18.10 -2.73
N SER A 192 14.01 -18.84 -3.41
CA SER A 192 15.26 -18.25 -3.92
C SER A 192 14.98 -17.43 -5.18
N TYR A 193 15.90 -16.54 -5.53
CA TYR A 193 15.83 -15.80 -6.81
C TYR A 193 15.77 -16.74 -8.02
N ALA A 194 16.47 -17.88 -7.95
CA ALA A 194 16.42 -18.91 -8.99
C ALA A 194 15.04 -19.55 -9.10
N ASP A 195 14.32 -19.74 -7.99
CA ASP A 195 12.95 -20.29 -8.00
C ASP A 195 11.99 -19.29 -8.64
N LEU A 196 12.06 -18.03 -8.26
CA LEU A 196 11.24 -16.95 -8.86
C LEU A 196 11.47 -16.86 -10.38
N ARG A 197 12.73 -16.91 -10.82
CA ARG A 197 13.09 -16.91 -12.24
C ARG A 197 12.55 -18.13 -12.98
N ARG A 198 12.62 -19.30 -12.37
CA ARG A 198 12.14 -20.56 -12.97
C ARG A 198 10.62 -20.57 -13.13
N SER A 199 9.89 -20.05 -12.17
CA SER A 199 8.43 -19.96 -12.22
C SER A 199 7.92 -18.74 -13.00
N ASN A 200 8.79 -17.84 -13.44
CA ASN A 200 8.41 -16.54 -14.00
C ASN A 200 7.45 -15.78 -13.07
N ASP A 201 7.80 -15.73 -11.79
CA ASP A 201 6.95 -15.16 -10.74
C ASP A 201 6.71 -13.66 -10.98
N LEU A 202 5.48 -13.22 -10.74
CA LEU A 202 5.09 -11.81 -10.91
C LEU A 202 5.83 -10.86 -9.96
N PHE A 203 6.27 -11.36 -8.81
CA PHE A 203 7.09 -10.60 -7.86
C PHE A 203 8.40 -10.08 -8.47
N LEU A 204 8.95 -10.75 -9.50
CA LEU A 204 10.16 -10.29 -10.20
C LEU A 204 10.04 -8.87 -10.78
N LYS A 205 8.82 -8.42 -11.10
CA LYS A 205 8.58 -7.06 -11.58
C LYS A 205 8.96 -6.00 -10.55
N HIS A 206 8.89 -6.35 -9.26
CA HIS A 206 9.28 -5.46 -8.15
C HIS A 206 10.79 -5.45 -7.90
N MET A 207 11.53 -6.34 -8.54
CA MET A 207 12.99 -6.49 -8.44
C MET A 207 13.73 -6.05 -9.69
N ASP A 208 13.03 -5.56 -10.71
CA ASP A 208 13.65 -5.15 -11.98
C ASP A 208 14.57 -3.95 -11.76
N ARG A 209 15.73 -3.94 -12.44
CA ARG A 209 16.70 -2.82 -12.47
C ARG A 209 16.07 -1.49 -12.86
N ASN A 210 15.05 -1.52 -13.71
CA ASN A 210 14.33 -0.33 -14.10
C ASN A 210 13.36 0.17 -13.00
N ASN A 211 13.17 -0.63 -11.93
CA ASN A 211 12.38 -0.28 -10.76
C ASN A 211 13.31 0.13 -9.60
N GLU A 212 14.05 1.23 -9.80
CA GLU A 212 14.93 1.82 -8.78
C GLU A 212 14.20 2.36 -7.56
N GLU A 213 12.89 2.21 -7.55
CA GLU A 213 11.97 2.77 -6.57
C GLU A 213 11.87 1.92 -5.30
N HIS A 214 11.97 0.58 -5.43
CA HIS A 214 11.82 -0.33 -4.30
C HIS A 214 13.15 -0.47 -3.54
N LEU A 215 13.26 0.27 -2.46
CA LEU A 215 14.45 0.29 -1.60
C LEU A 215 14.50 -0.90 -0.63
N TYR A 216 13.31 -1.36 -0.20
CA TYR A 216 13.13 -2.49 0.70
C TYR A 216 11.94 -3.32 0.25
N LEU A 217 12.10 -4.64 0.12
CA LEU A 217 10.99 -5.55 -0.09
C LEU A 217 10.79 -6.38 1.18
N PHE A 218 9.62 -6.24 1.77
CA PHE A 218 9.30 -6.84 3.05
C PHE A 218 8.74 -8.25 2.90
N SER A 219 9.06 -9.13 3.85
CA SER A 219 8.33 -10.37 4.10
C SER A 219 7.32 -10.17 5.22
N ARG A 220 6.39 -11.10 5.42
CA ARG A 220 5.48 -11.06 6.58
C ARG A 220 6.24 -11.05 7.91
N ARG A 221 7.34 -11.79 7.99
CA ARG A 221 8.22 -11.80 9.17
C ARG A 221 8.87 -10.43 9.37
N SER A 222 9.44 -9.84 8.33
CA SER A 222 10.08 -8.53 8.44
C SER A 222 9.07 -7.42 8.75
N ALA A 223 7.86 -7.47 8.20
CA ALA A 223 6.77 -6.57 8.56
C ALA A 223 6.38 -6.72 10.03
N GLY A 224 6.29 -7.95 10.56
CA GLY A 224 6.03 -8.22 11.97
C GLY A 224 7.10 -7.62 12.89
N ILE A 225 8.39 -7.81 12.57
CA ILE A 225 9.50 -7.22 13.31
C ILE A 225 9.45 -5.69 13.24
N PHE A 226 9.20 -5.13 12.05
CA PHE A 226 9.15 -3.71 11.80
C PHE A 226 8.07 -3.01 12.63
N PHE A 227 6.83 -3.48 12.53
CA PHE A 227 5.70 -2.88 13.24
C PHE A 227 5.76 -3.13 14.75
N SER A 228 6.29 -4.28 15.20
CA SER A 228 6.55 -4.53 16.64
C SER A 228 7.54 -3.53 17.22
N ARG A 229 8.59 -3.18 16.47
CA ARG A 229 9.58 -2.16 16.88
C ARG A 229 8.97 -0.77 17.00
N LEU A 230 7.93 -0.47 16.22
CA LEU A 230 7.17 0.79 16.30
C LEU A 230 6.08 0.77 17.39
N GLY A 231 5.91 -0.35 18.12
CA GLY A 231 4.88 -0.50 19.14
C GLY A 231 3.52 -0.96 18.61
N PHE A 232 3.48 -1.59 17.43
CA PHE A 232 2.27 -2.14 16.78
C PHE A 232 2.44 -3.64 16.51
N PRO A 233 2.49 -4.49 17.54
CA PRO A 233 2.81 -5.91 17.38
C PRO A 233 1.68 -6.77 16.83
N SER A 234 0.43 -6.27 16.81
CA SER A 234 -0.71 -7.01 16.31
C SER A 234 -0.89 -6.75 14.82
N LEU A 235 -0.53 -7.74 14.00
CA LEU A 235 -0.72 -7.71 12.55
C LEU A 235 -1.84 -8.66 12.13
N GLU A 236 -2.80 -8.15 11.38
CA GLU A 236 -3.90 -8.92 10.79
C GLU A 236 -3.80 -8.86 9.27
N PHE A 237 -3.39 -9.99 8.65
CA PHE A 237 -3.27 -10.09 7.21
C PHE A 237 -4.62 -10.38 6.56
N ALA A 238 -4.92 -9.65 5.50
CA ALA A 238 -6.11 -9.82 4.67
C ALA A 238 -5.74 -10.26 3.25
N SER A 239 -6.73 -10.64 2.46
CA SER A 239 -6.52 -10.97 1.04
C SER A 239 -6.07 -9.71 0.28
N PRO A 240 -4.90 -9.73 -0.37
CA PRO A 240 -4.41 -8.58 -1.12
C PRO A 240 -5.20 -8.37 -2.41
N VAL A 241 -5.04 -7.20 -3.02
CA VAL A 241 -5.59 -6.90 -4.35
C VAL A 241 -4.89 -7.77 -5.40
N TYR A 242 -3.57 -7.84 -5.34
CA TYR A 242 -2.73 -8.64 -6.22
C TYR A 242 -2.05 -9.78 -5.44
N SER A 243 -1.86 -10.93 -6.08
CA SER A 243 -1.29 -12.13 -5.44
C SER A 243 0.18 -11.99 -5.02
N TYR A 244 0.87 -10.98 -5.52
CA TYR A 244 2.26 -10.68 -5.19
C TYR A 244 2.41 -9.66 -4.05
N ASP A 245 1.31 -9.16 -3.50
CA ASP A 245 1.32 -8.21 -2.39
C ASP A 245 0.99 -8.91 -1.08
N MET A 246 1.39 -8.29 0.02
CA MET A 246 0.75 -8.48 1.31
C MET A 246 -0.08 -7.26 1.64
N PHE A 247 -1.23 -7.50 2.28
CA PHE A 247 -2.16 -6.48 2.73
C PHE A 247 -2.54 -6.78 4.18
N PHE A 248 -2.35 -5.82 5.07
CA PHE A 248 -2.55 -6.05 6.49
C PHE A 248 -2.87 -4.77 7.26
N SER A 249 -3.42 -4.95 8.45
CA SER A 249 -3.54 -3.91 9.46
C SER A 249 -2.54 -4.14 10.57
N ALA A 250 -1.93 -3.08 11.09
CA ALA A 250 -1.01 -3.14 12.23
C ALA A 250 -1.49 -2.23 13.34
N SER A 251 -1.64 -2.79 14.55
CA SER A 251 -2.22 -2.12 15.72
C SER A 251 -1.47 -2.44 17.01
N ARG A 252 -1.68 -1.61 18.05
CA ARG A 252 -1.10 -1.85 19.38
C ARG A 252 -1.73 -3.04 20.09
N GLU A 253 -3.03 -3.26 19.86
CA GLU A 253 -3.84 -4.37 20.40
C GLU A 253 -4.68 -4.97 19.25
N PRO A 254 -5.11 -6.24 19.34
CA PRO A 254 -5.97 -6.84 18.33
C PRO A 254 -7.20 -5.99 18.01
N LEU A 255 -7.48 -5.78 16.73
CA LEU A 255 -8.62 -4.99 16.29
C LEU A 255 -9.91 -5.77 16.46
N LYS A 256 -10.99 -5.04 16.78
CA LYS A 256 -12.34 -5.63 16.86
C LYS A 256 -13.02 -5.43 15.52
N PRO A 257 -13.48 -6.50 14.86
CA PRO A 257 -14.22 -6.38 13.61
C PRO A 257 -15.52 -5.57 13.81
N ALA A 258 -15.83 -4.73 12.82
CA ALA A 258 -17.15 -4.12 12.69
C ALA A 258 -18.10 -5.10 12.00
N ASP A 259 -19.38 -5.07 12.37
CA ASP A 259 -20.36 -5.90 11.68
C ASP A 259 -20.80 -5.29 10.35
N GLY A 260 -21.11 -6.17 9.38
CA GLY A 260 -21.49 -5.76 8.03
C GLY A 260 -22.74 -4.86 7.98
N PRO A 261 -23.84 -5.17 8.66
CA PRO A 261 -25.03 -4.30 8.70
C PRO A 261 -24.72 -2.89 9.19
N SER A 262 -23.90 -2.74 10.25
CA SER A 262 -23.47 -1.43 10.74
C SER A 262 -22.64 -0.68 9.73
N ALA A 263 -21.75 -1.37 8.97
CA ALA A 263 -20.96 -0.77 7.92
C ALA A 263 -21.85 -0.21 6.79
N VAL A 264 -22.79 -1.01 6.28
CA VAL A 264 -23.77 -0.60 5.26
C VAL A 264 -24.59 0.60 5.75
N ALA A 265 -25.09 0.55 6.99
CA ALA A 265 -25.88 1.65 7.56
C ALA A 265 -25.05 2.93 7.70
N ALA A 266 -23.78 2.83 8.12
CA ALA A 266 -22.90 3.98 8.29
C ALA A 266 -22.56 4.65 6.96
N VAL A 267 -22.20 3.87 5.95
CA VAL A 267 -21.86 4.38 4.59
C VAL A 267 -23.10 4.99 3.94
N SER A 268 -24.27 4.36 4.04
CA SER A 268 -25.48 4.77 3.32
C SER A 268 -26.18 6.02 3.87
N ARG A 269 -25.62 6.70 4.88
CA ARG A 269 -26.20 7.91 5.51
C ARG A 269 -26.32 9.10 4.55
N SER A 270 -25.47 9.19 3.54
CA SER A 270 -25.45 10.31 2.59
C SER A 270 -25.81 9.86 1.18
N PRO A 271 -26.21 10.77 0.26
CA PRO A 271 -26.39 10.44 -1.14
C PRO A 271 -25.13 9.86 -1.79
N LYS A 272 -23.96 10.46 -1.53
CA LYS A 272 -22.69 9.96 -2.03
C LYS A 272 -22.34 8.60 -1.43
N GLY A 273 -22.58 8.41 -0.14
CA GLY A 273 -22.37 7.13 0.54
C GLY A 273 -23.22 6.00 -0.05
N ARG A 274 -24.47 6.27 -0.44
CA ARG A 274 -25.30 5.27 -1.13
C ARG A 274 -24.73 4.86 -2.49
N LEU A 275 -24.10 5.79 -3.22
CA LEU A 275 -23.39 5.46 -4.48
C LEU A 275 -22.15 4.60 -4.17
N VAL A 276 -21.41 4.93 -3.11
CA VAL A 276 -20.27 4.10 -2.65
C VAL A 276 -20.74 2.70 -2.28
N GLN A 277 -21.84 2.57 -1.54
CA GLN A 277 -22.40 1.26 -1.18
C GLN A 277 -22.77 0.45 -2.43
N ALA A 278 -23.45 1.07 -3.39
CA ALA A 278 -23.78 0.39 -4.66
C ALA A 278 -22.52 -0.02 -5.45
N LEU A 279 -21.45 0.76 -5.40
CA LEU A 279 -20.16 0.41 -6.02
C LEU A 279 -19.51 -0.79 -5.30
N LEU A 280 -19.53 -0.82 -3.97
CA LEU A 280 -19.03 -1.94 -3.16
C LEU A 280 -19.82 -3.23 -3.44
N ASP A 281 -21.16 -3.14 -3.53
CA ASP A 281 -22.02 -4.28 -3.84
C ASP A 281 -21.72 -4.85 -5.23
N LYS A 282 -21.49 -3.98 -6.23
CA LYS A 282 -21.13 -4.39 -7.59
C LYS A 282 -19.73 -5.00 -7.67
N ALA A 283 -18.77 -4.45 -6.95
CA ALA A 283 -17.42 -5.03 -6.87
C ALA A 283 -17.47 -6.45 -6.26
N PHE A 284 -18.25 -6.64 -5.21
CA PHE A 284 -18.45 -7.93 -4.56
C PHE A 284 -19.12 -8.95 -5.51
N GLU A 285 -20.21 -8.60 -6.17
CA GLU A 285 -20.87 -9.48 -7.15
C GLU A 285 -19.92 -9.90 -8.28
N SER A 286 -19.05 -9.00 -8.73
CA SER A 286 -18.06 -9.28 -9.78
C SER A 286 -17.01 -10.27 -9.30
N GLU A 287 -16.52 -10.14 -8.07
CA GLU A 287 -15.57 -11.08 -7.45
C GLU A 287 -16.17 -12.47 -7.28
N ASP A 288 -17.39 -12.56 -6.77
CA ASP A 288 -18.10 -13.84 -6.59
C ASP A 288 -18.31 -14.56 -7.92
N ARG A 289 -18.68 -13.83 -8.98
CA ARG A 289 -18.81 -14.40 -10.33
C ARG A 289 -17.47 -14.92 -10.85
N ALA A 290 -16.40 -14.16 -10.70
CA ALA A 290 -15.06 -14.56 -11.12
C ALA A 290 -14.60 -15.83 -10.37
N TRP A 291 -14.89 -15.93 -9.08
CA TRP A 291 -14.65 -17.13 -8.26
C TRP A 291 -15.47 -18.33 -8.73
N ALA A 292 -16.74 -18.14 -9.03
CA ALA A 292 -17.62 -19.21 -9.52
C ALA A 292 -17.12 -19.74 -10.87
N ILE A 293 -16.72 -18.87 -11.78
CA ILE A 293 -16.14 -19.24 -13.08
C ILE A 293 -14.86 -20.08 -12.89
N LYS A 294 -13.91 -19.61 -12.07
CA LYS A 294 -12.67 -20.35 -11.78
C LYS A 294 -12.93 -21.74 -11.20
N ARG A 295 -13.93 -21.88 -10.33
CA ARG A 295 -14.33 -23.19 -9.77
C ARG A 295 -14.88 -24.12 -10.84
N LEU A 296 -15.70 -23.62 -11.74
CA LEU A 296 -16.24 -24.40 -12.86
C LEU A 296 -15.13 -24.84 -13.82
N GLU A 297 -14.21 -23.94 -14.18
CA GLU A 297 -13.06 -24.27 -15.01
C GLU A 297 -12.14 -25.33 -14.37
N ALA A 298 -11.90 -25.24 -13.06
CA ALA A 298 -11.14 -26.26 -12.33
C ALA A 298 -11.83 -27.62 -12.32
N SER A 299 -13.15 -27.64 -12.18
CA SER A 299 -13.94 -28.93 -12.20
C SER A 299 -13.96 -29.58 -13.57
N VAL A 300 -13.83 -28.83 -14.66
CA VAL A 300 -13.78 -29.36 -16.04
C VAL A 300 -12.37 -29.87 -16.40
N ARG A 301 -11.32 -29.39 -15.74
CA ARG A 301 -9.91 -29.77 -15.99
C ARG A 301 -9.45 -31.00 -15.22
N THR A 302 -10.25 -31.57 -14.32
CA THR A 302 -10.00 -32.85 -13.66
C THR A 302 -10.74 -33.96 -14.42
N PRO A 303 -10.10 -34.69 -15.35
CA PRO A 303 -10.68 -35.92 -15.88
C PRO A 303 -10.69 -36.98 -14.78
N SER A 304 -11.83 -37.61 -14.58
CA SER A 304 -12.01 -38.81 -13.76
C SER A 304 -11.11 -39.97 -14.20
#